data_eca7f270184ae564a252f08a6959997e
#
_entry.id   eca7f270184ae564a252f08a6959997e
#
_cell.length_a   1.000
_cell.length_b   1.000
_cell.length_c   1.000
_cell.angle_alpha   90.00
_cell.angle_beta   90.00
_cell.angle_gamma   90.00
#
_symmetry.space_group_name_H-M   'P 1'
#
loop_
_entity.id
_entity.type
_entity.pdbx_description
1 polymer ?
#
loop_
_entity_poly.entity_id
_entity_poly.type
_entity_poly.pdbx_seq_one_letter_code
_entity_poly.pdbx_strand_id
1 'polypeptide(L)'
;MTARAMRREALLGLPTTDLTLLRERVSRLAEPRPAVYRMVDPLGRVIYVGKAKRLRQRLLSYFRARYPDDKAARILHAASDITWDYVPSEFAAYLGELRQIQKHRPALNHQMNRARHMVFVRVSAGAAPRLTSGPGPGRDDASCYGPFVSAARVADGLRTLNDLLGLRDCAPQMPMVFAGQQDLFDAPLRAACMRHELGSCSGPCAGFVSQASYRSKIETALAFLEGRSIQPIDRTVAEMQRAAGASEFERAARWREKFDELTWLLAATARARAAIAGLTFVYRDPGLYGDDRAYLVRHGAVRATYPFPTTPIEREAFRGVVAEEVARPAPAPGPLPFQHRDEILLVMAWFRKHPDAFRRTTPLTDWLH
;
A
#
# COMPACT_ATOMS: atom_id res chain seq x y z
N MET A 1 -14.09 -11.95 19.90
CA MET A 1 -12.68 -12.39 19.63
C MET A 1 -12.61 -12.94 18.23
N THR A 2 -11.71 -12.46 17.39
CA THR A 2 -11.60 -12.90 15.99
C THR A 2 -10.88 -14.25 15.92
N ALA A 3 -11.20 -15.10 14.94
CA ALA A 3 -10.55 -16.40 14.69
C ALA A 3 -9.01 -16.31 14.62
N ARG A 4 -8.46 -15.12 14.34
CA ARG A 4 -7.05 -14.81 14.31
C ARG A 4 -6.45 -14.61 15.71
N ALA A 5 -7.23 -14.08 16.68
CA ALA A 5 -6.81 -13.95 18.07
C ALA A 5 -6.75 -15.34 18.72
N MET A 6 -7.75 -16.19 18.48
CA MET A 6 -7.78 -17.58 18.97
C MET A 6 -6.62 -18.43 18.42
N ARG A 7 -6.28 -18.29 17.12
CA ARG A 7 -5.09 -18.96 16.55
C ARG A 7 -3.79 -18.48 17.15
N ARG A 8 -3.72 -17.22 17.58
CA ARG A 8 -2.52 -16.64 18.20
C ARG A 8 -2.32 -17.16 19.62
N GLU A 9 -3.39 -17.32 20.39
CA GLU A 9 -3.35 -17.89 21.74
C GLU A 9 -3.02 -19.39 21.71
N ALA A 10 -3.60 -20.15 20.77
CA ALA A 10 -3.30 -21.56 20.59
C ALA A 10 -1.82 -21.83 20.24
N LEU A 11 -1.14 -20.93 19.50
CA LEU A 11 0.28 -21.08 19.17
C LEU A 11 1.21 -20.81 20.37
N LEU A 12 0.76 -20.06 21.38
CA LEU A 12 1.55 -19.73 22.57
C LEU A 12 1.51 -20.85 23.63
N GLY A 13 0.59 -21.81 23.51
CA GLY A 13 0.44 -22.93 24.42
C GLY A 13 1.04 -24.26 23.93
N LEU A 14 1.72 -24.30 22.77
CA LEU A 14 2.38 -25.52 22.27
C LEU A 14 3.67 -25.84 23.05
N PRO A 15 4.06 -27.14 23.17
CA PRO A 15 5.23 -27.53 23.91
C PRO A 15 6.50 -26.85 23.36
N THR A 16 7.29 -26.30 24.26
CA THR A 16 8.52 -25.56 23.97
C THR A 16 9.56 -26.48 23.34
N THR A 17 10.04 -26.11 22.17
CA THR A 17 11.25 -26.68 21.58
C THR A 17 12.46 -26.39 22.50
N ASP A 18 13.43 -27.30 22.52
CA ASP A 18 14.69 -27.03 23.23
C ASP A 18 15.42 -25.84 22.58
N LEU A 19 15.26 -24.68 23.20
CA LEU A 19 15.87 -23.43 22.74
C LEU A 19 17.39 -23.46 22.78
N THR A 20 17.98 -24.33 23.61
CA THR A 20 19.44 -24.50 23.70
C THR A 20 19.97 -25.14 22.43
N LEU A 21 19.37 -26.25 22.00
CA LEU A 21 19.74 -26.90 20.75
C LEU A 21 19.52 -26.01 19.53
N LEU A 22 18.41 -25.26 19.51
CA LEU A 22 18.13 -24.33 18.43
C LEU A 22 19.15 -23.18 18.36
N ARG A 23 19.57 -22.66 19.53
CA ARG A 23 20.62 -21.65 19.63
C ARG A 23 21.98 -22.17 19.17
N GLU A 24 22.36 -23.36 19.58
CA GLU A 24 23.62 -24.01 19.16
C GLU A 24 23.66 -24.22 17.65
N ARG A 25 22.56 -24.70 17.06
CA ARG A 25 22.43 -24.85 15.61
C ARG A 25 22.60 -23.52 14.88
N VAL A 26 21.92 -22.47 15.33
CA VAL A 26 22.05 -21.11 14.77
C VAL A 26 23.47 -20.59 14.90
N SER A 27 24.10 -20.74 16.08
CA SER A 27 25.47 -20.30 16.33
C SER A 27 26.48 -20.97 15.39
N ARG A 28 26.29 -22.25 15.13
CA ARG A 28 27.21 -23.07 14.31
C ARG A 28 27.00 -22.89 12.81
N LEU A 29 25.74 -22.87 12.35
CA LEU A 29 25.40 -22.96 10.92
C LEU A 29 25.06 -21.62 10.26
N ALA A 30 24.58 -20.62 11.01
CA ALA A 30 24.23 -19.36 10.41
C ALA A 30 25.48 -18.49 10.15
N GLU A 31 25.55 -17.89 8.97
CA GLU A 31 26.64 -16.98 8.56
C GLU A 31 26.26 -15.51 8.75
N PRO A 32 27.23 -14.59 8.86
CA PRO A 32 26.97 -13.15 8.98
C PRO A 32 26.73 -12.49 7.60
N ARG A 33 25.81 -13.02 6.81
CA ARG A 33 25.48 -12.54 5.46
C ARG A 33 23.98 -12.27 5.31
N PRO A 34 23.55 -11.56 4.25
CA PRO A 34 22.14 -11.27 4.00
C PRO A 34 21.33 -12.56 3.82
N ALA A 35 20.16 -12.60 4.45
CA ALA A 35 19.25 -13.74 4.36
C ALA A 35 17.79 -13.36 4.65
N VAL A 36 16.89 -14.22 4.17
CA VAL A 36 15.49 -14.29 4.61
C VAL A 36 15.34 -15.55 5.45
N TYR A 37 14.72 -15.42 6.62
CA TYR A 37 14.52 -16.55 7.54
C TYR A 37 13.06 -16.74 7.90
N ARG A 38 12.70 -17.96 8.19
CA ARG A 38 11.36 -18.38 8.59
C ARG A 38 11.43 -19.08 9.94
N MET A 39 10.49 -18.78 10.81
CA MET A 39 10.25 -19.53 12.03
C MET A 39 9.01 -20.40 11.83
N VAL A 40 9.16 -21.68 12.15
CA VAL A 40 8.19 -22.73 11.82
C VAL A 40 7.67 -23.32 13.13
N ASP A 41 6.38 -23.58 13.24
CA ASP A 41 5.77 -24.22 14.40
C ASP A 41 5.94 -25.75 14.35
N PRO A 42 5.58 -26.48 15.43
CA PRO A 42 5.68 -27.95 15.46
C PRO A 42 4.85 -28.66 14.40
N LEU A 43 3.88 -27.98 13.77
CA LEU A 43 3.07 -28.51 12.67
C LEU A 43 3.64 -28.19 11.28
N GLY A 44 4.87 -27.66 11.21
CA GLY A 44 5.53 -27.31 9.96
C GLY A 44 5.01 -26.01 9.31
N ARG A 45 4.19 -25.23 9.99
CA ARG A 45 3.62 -23.97 9.44
C ARG A 45 4.56 -22.81 9.70
N VAL A 46 4.77 -21.96 8.70
CA VAL A 46 5.53 -20.72 8.85
C VAL A 46 4.72 -19.72 9.66
N ILE A 47 5.18 -19.43 10.88
CA ILE A 47 4.53 -18.50 11.83
C ILE A 47 5.12 -17.10 11.80
N TYR A 48 6.38 -16.98 11.34
CA TYR A 48 7.07 -15.71 11.19
C TYR A 48 8.06 -15.76 10.03
N VAL A 49 8.18 -14.67 9.30
CA VAL A 49 9.22 -14.42 8.29
C VAL A 49 9.96 -13.15 8.67
N GLY A 50 11.27 -13.14 8.53
CA GLY A 50 12.09 -11.96 8.74
C GLY A 50 13.28 -11.91 7.80
N LYS A 51 13.91 -10.76 7.73
CA LYS A 51 15.15 -10.53 7.00
C LYS A 51 16.29 -10.15 7.90
N ALA A 52 17.49 -10.36 7.44
CA ALA A 52 18.69 -9.93 8.10
C ALA A 52 19.73 -9.44 7.10
N LYS A 53 20.49 -8.40 7.45
CA LYS A 53 21.74 -8.02 6.77
C LYS A 53 22.89 -8.93 7.20
N ARG A 54 22.85 -9.36 8.47
CA ARG A 54 23.80 -10.29 9.10
C ARG A 54 23.00 -11.33 9.87
N LEU A 55 22.74 -12.47 9.24
CA LEU A 55 21.79 -13.47 9.75
C LEU A 55 22.14 -13.95 11.16
N ARG A 56 23.39 -14.40 11.38
CA ARG A 56 23.81 -14.95 12.69
C ARG A 56 23.50 -13.99 13.83
N GLN A 57 23.91 -12.72 13.72
CA GLN A 57 23.67 -11.71 14.76
C GLN A 57 22.17 -11.47 14.97
N ARG A 58 21.42 -11.46 13.88
CA ARG A 58 19.97 -11.26 13.93
C ARG A 58 19.25 -12.40 14.63
N LEU A 59 19.56 -13.65 14.30
CA LEU A 59 18.95 -14.81 14.93
C LEU A 59 19.35 -14.93 16.40
N LEU A 60 20.63 -14.74 16.73
CA LEU A 60 21.08 -14.76 18.11
C LEU A 60 20.45 -13.66 18.98
N SER A 61 20.00 -12.56 18.39
CA SER A 61 19.28 -11.51 19.15
C SER A 61 17.92 -11.96 19.69
N TYR A 62 17.28 -12.95 19.08
CA TYR A 62 16.01 -13.52 19.57
C TYR A 62 16.19 -14.28 20.89
N PHE A 63 17.31 -14.96 21.06
CA PHE A 63 17.65 -15.74 22.28
C PHE A 63 18.05 -14.85 23.47
N ARG A 64 18.26 -13.54 23.26
CA ARG A 64 18.52 -12.56 24.32
C ARG A 64 17.26 -11.84 24.77
N ALA A 65 16.15 -12.00 24.06
CA ALA A 65 14.90 -11.33 24.34
C ALA A 65 14.20 -11.98 25.54
N ARG A 66 13.50 -11.16 26.34
CA ARG A 66 12.83 -11.61 27.57
C ARG A 66 11.42 -12.09 27.28
N TYR A 67 11.14 -13.33 27.65
CA TYR A 67 9.79 -13.90 27.58
C TYR A 67 9.02 -13.61 28.88
N PRO A 68 7.73 -13.28 28.85
CA PRO A 68 6.88 -13.07 27.63
C PRO A 68 6.86 -11.63 27.10
N ASP A 69 7.65 -10.73 27.64
CA ASP A 69 7.56 -9.28 27.42
C ASP A 69 7.88 -8.90 25.97
N ASP A 70 8.99 -9.42 25.46
CA ASP A 70 9.47 -9.09 24.13
C ASP A 70 8.75 -9.86 23.03
N LYS A 71 8.37 -9.15 21.96
CA LYS A 71 7.82 -9.79 20.77
C LYS A 71 8.75 -10.87 20.19
N ALA A 72 10.05 -10.60 20.19
CA ALA A 72 11.05 -11.52 19.67
C ALA A 72 11.06 -12.85 20.45
N ALA A 73 11.01 -12.78 21.79
CA ALA A 73 10.92 -13.96 22.63
C ALA A 73 9.63 -14.76 22.38
N ARG A 74 8.48 -14.08 22.29
CA ARG A 74 7.20 -14.75 21.98
C ARG A 74 7.22 -15.47 20.64
N ILE A 75 7.86 -14.88 19.60
CA ILE A 75 8.01 -15.52 18.30
C ILE A 75 8.91 -16.77 18.42
N LEU A 76 10.04 -16.64 19.13
CA LEU A 76 10.99 -17.73 19.31
C LEU A 76 10.37 -18.91 20.08
N HIS A 77 9.66 -18.65 21.17
CA HIS A 77 8.99 -19.67 21.97
C HIS A 77 7.84 -20.39 21.24
N ALA A 78 7.24 -19.73 20.24
CA ALA A 78 6.22 -20.35 19.39
C ALA A 78 6.81 -21.16 18.22
N ALA A 79 8.13 -21.10 18.01
CA ALA A 79 8.81 -21.79 16.93
C ALA A 79 9.41 -23.13 17.40
N SER A 80 9.29 -24.14 16.57
CA SER A 80 10.02 -25.43 16.73
C SER A 80 11.28 -25.46 15.90
N ASP A 81 11.33 -24.67 14.82
CA ASP A 81 12.49 -24.63 13.92
C ASP A 81 12.69 -23.24 13.30
N ILE A 82 13.93 -22.99 12.84
CA ILE A 82 14.32 -21.79 12.10
C ILE A 82 15.01 -22.24 10.81
N THR A 83 14.45 -21.84 9.67
CA THR A 83 15.04 -22.08 8.35
C THR A 83 15.43 -20.76 7.71
N TRP A 84 16.41 -20.75 6.81
CA TRP A 84 16.84 -19.55 6.12
C TRP A 84 17.37 -19.82 4.72
N ASP A 85 17.25 -18.81 3.87
CA ASP A 85 17.85 -18.76 2.55
C ASP A 85 18.78 -17.54 2.51
N TYR A 86 20.04 -17.76 2.12
CA TYR A 86 20.95 -16.66 1.86
C TYR A 86 20.57 -15.96 0.56
N VAL A 87 20.78 -14.65 0.55
CA VAL A 87 20.47 -13.79 -0.61
C VAL A 87 21.66 -12.89 -0.91
N PRO A 88 21.81 -12.41 -2.16
CA PRO A 88 22.97 -11.63 -2.58
C PRO A 88 23.19 -10.35 -1.78
N SER A 89 22.10 -9.66 -1.43
CA SER A 89 22.16 -8.29 -0.91
C SER A 89 21.08 -8.00 0.14
N GLU A 90 21.16 -6.81 0.73
CA GLU A 90 20.13 -6.30 1.62
C GLU A 90 18.83 -6.02 0.86
N PHE A 91 18.87 -5.51 -0.39
CA PHE A 91 17.68 -5.31 -1.21
C PHE A 91 16.99 -6.63 -1.52
N ALA A 92 17.75 -7.65 -1.93
CA ALA A 92 17.24 -8.99 -2.13
C ALA A 92 16.56 -9.55 -0.87
N ALA A 93 17.12 -9.28 0.33
CA ALA A 93 16.52 -9.70 1.58
C ALA A 93 15.18 -8.96 1.86
N TYR A 94 15.08 -7.67 1.54
CA TYR A 94 13.83 -6.92 1.66
C TYR A 94 12.73 -7.46 0.74
N LEU A 95 13.08 -7.72 -0.51
CA LEU A 95 12.15 -8.24 -1.52
C LEU A 95 11.72 -9.68 -1.19
N GLY A 96 12.68 -10.51 -0.79
CA GLY A 96 12.44 -11.89 -0.38
C GLY A 96 11.53 -11.99 0.86
N GLU A 97 11.76 -11.16 1.90
CA GLU A 97 10.89 -11.08 3.07
C GLU A 97 9.45 -10.74 2.67
N LEU A 98 9.27 -9.74 1.80
CA LEU A 98 7.95 -9.35 1.31
C LEU A 98 7.23 -10.52 0.62
N ARG A 99 7.90 -11.15 -0.33
CA ARG A 99 7.35 -12.28 -1.11
C ARG A 99 7.00 -13.48 -0.23
N GLN A 100 7.85 -13.80 0.74
CA GLN A 100 7.60 -14.89 1.70
C GLN A 100 6.41 -14.55 2.63
N ILE A 101 6.28 -13.30 3.08
CA ILE A 101 5.13 -12.86 3.88
C ILE A 101 3.83 -12.95 3.06
N GLN A 102 3.84 -12.54 1.80
CA GLN A 102 2.68 -12.65 0.91
C GLN A 102 2.29 -14.11 0.66
N LYS A 103 3.27 -14.99 0.46
CA LYS A 103 3.08 -16.43 0.22
C LYS A 103 2.49 -17.13 1.45
N HIS A 104 3.12 -16.98 2.61
CA HIS A 104 2.80 -17.76 3.81
C HIS A 104 1.78 -17.10 4.72
N ARG A 105 1.57 -15.78 4.61
CA ARG A 105 0.68 -14.98 5.48
C ARG A 105 0.84 -15.32 6.97
N PRO A 106 2.08 -15.27 7.52
CA PRO A 106 2.38 -15.78 8.85
C PRO A 106 1.59 -15.04 9.94
N ALA A 107 1.13 -15.78 10.95
CA ALA A 107 0.28 -15.23 12.00
C ALA A 107 0.98 -14.18 12.87
N LEU A 108 2.30 -14.29 13.07
CA LEU A 108 3.10 -13.41 13.92
C LEU A 108 3.76 -12.23 13.17
N ASN A 109 3.68 -12.21 11.82
CA ASN A 109 4.01 -11.01 11.09
C ASN A 109 2.86 -10.01 11.22
N HIS A 110 3.12 -8.90 11.92
CA HIS A 110 2.24 -7.74 11.79
C HIS A 110 2.45 -7.14 10.39
N GLN A 111 1.40 -6.54 9.83
CA GLN A 111 1.48 -5.83 8.55
C GLN A 111 2.79 -5.02 8.48
N MET A 112 3.47 -5.11 7.33
CA MET A 112 4.69 -4.35 7.09
C MET A 112 4.40 -2.86 7.23
N ASN A 113 4.85 -2.29 8.34
CA ASN A 113 4.58 -0.92 8.77
C ASN A 113 5.38 0.14 7.97
N ARG A 114 5.68 -0.16 6.69
CA ARG A 114 6.50 0.74 5.82
C ARG A 114 5.77 2.00 5.42
N ALA A 115 4.43 1.97 5.48
CA ALA A 115 3.58 3.10 5.08
C ALA A 115 3.15 4.01 6.25
N ARG A 116 3.70 3.84 7.46
CA ARG A 116 3.26 4.60 8.66
C ARG A 116 3.37 6.12 8.52
N HIS A 117 4.27 6.61 7.67
CA HIS A 117 4.48 8.04 7.45
C HIS A 117 3.87 8.54 6.13
N MET A 118 3.18 7.68 5.40
CA MET A 118 2.55 8.01 4.13
C MET A 118 1.04 7.88 4.26
N VAL A 119 0.34 8.81 3.64
CA VAL A 119 -1.12 8.84 3.59
C VAL A 119 -1.61 8.40 2.23
N PHE A 120 -2.75 7.74 2.22
CA PHE A 120 -3.43 7.27 1.01
C PHE A 120 -4.88 7.74 1.01
N VAL A 121 -5.40 8.05 -0.15
CA VAL A 121 -6.84 8.08 -0.37
C VAL A 121 -7.28 6.65 -0.63
N ARG A 122 -8.26 6.18 0.13
CA ARG A 122 -8.79 4.81 0.10
C ARG A 122 -10.24 4.84 -0.33
N VAL A 123 -10.58 3.93 -1.22
CA VAL A 123 -11.96 3.72 -1.68
C VAL A 123 -12.43 2.39 -1.13
N SER A 124 -13.46 2.40 -0.29
CA SER A 124 -13.99 1.16 0.27
C SER A 124 -14.77 0.35 -0.79
N ALA A 125 -14.85 -0.96 -0.58
CA ALA A 125 -15.75 -1.82 -1.35
C ALA A 125 -17.21 -1.63 -0.92
N GLY A 126 -18.13 -2.25 -1.69
CA GLY A 126 -19.56 -2.32 -1.37
C GLY A 126 -20.46 -1.45 -2.24
N ALA A 127 -21.74 -1.44 -1.89
CA ALA A 127 -22.79 -0.77 -2.68
C ALA A 127 -22.70 0.76 -2.63
N ALA A 128 -22.27 1.32 -1.48
CA ALA A 128 -22.01 2.74 -1.27
C ALA A 128 -20.57 2.97 -0.82
N PRO A 129 -19.59 2.97 -1.75
CA PRO A 129 -18.20 3.20 -1.42
C PRO A 129 -17.98 4.54 -0.71
N ARG A 130 -16.93 4.61 0.11
CA ARG A 130 -16.48 5.82 0.80
C ARG A 130 -15.07 6.16 0.35
N LEU A 131 -14.81 7.44 0.19
CA LEU A 131 -13.46 7.96 0.04
C LEU A 131 -12.96 8.44 1.40
N THR A 132 -11.89 7.86 1.90
CA THR A 132 -11.28 8.20 3.18
C THR A 132 -9.77 8.36 3.04
N SER A 133 -9.14 9.12 3.92
CA SER A 133 -7.69 9.19 4.02
C SER A 133 -7.18 8.39 5.22
N GLY A 134 -5.97 7.86 5.12
CA GLY A 134 -5.38 7.14 6.26
C GLY A 134 -4.01 6.56 5.96
N PRO A 135 -3.32 6.05 7.01
CA PRO A 135 -1.99 5.48 6.89
C PRO A 135 -2.06 4.13 6.18
N GLY A 136 -1.32 4.02 5.09
CA GLY A 136 -1.23 2.78 4.32
C GLY A 136 -2.53 2.39 3.62
N PRO A 137 -2.43 1.44 2.69
CA PRO A 137 -3.59 0.82 2.08
C PRO A 137 -4.28 -0.11 3.07
N GLY A 138 -5.61 0.01 3.19
CA GLY A 138 -6.44 -0.89 4.00
C GLY A 138 -6.54 -2.28 3.37
N ARG A 139 -6.90 -3.28 4.20
CA ARG A 139 -7.09 -4.67 3.71
C ARG A 139 -8.36 -4.82 2.88
N ASP A 140 -9.39 -4.06 3.26
CA ASP A 140 -10.73 -4.17 2.70
C ASP A 140 -11.02 -3.03 1.70
N ASP A 141 -9.99 -2.25 1.33
CA ASP A 141 -10.13 -1.20 0.33
C ASP A 141 -10.21 -1.82 -1.08
N ALA A 142 -11.18 -1.38 -1.86
CA ALA A 142 -11.32 -1.75 -3.26
C ALA A 142 -10.17 -1.16 -4.09
N SER A 143 -9.79 0.08 -3.78
CA SER A 143 -8.67 0.77 -4.43
C SER A 143 -8.03 1.81 -3.52
N CYS A 144 -6.79 2.23 -3.84
CA CYS A 144 -6.12 3.30 -3.13
C CYS A 144 -5.23 4.14 -4.06
N TYR A 145 -5.11 5.43 -3.74
CA TYR A 145 -4.31 6.42 -4.45
C TYR A 145 -3.25 6.99 -3.51
N GLY A 146 -2.11 7.35 -4.03
CA GLY A 146 -0.98 7.87 -3.27
C GLY A 146 0.31 7.11 -3.61
N PRO A 147 1.34 7.17 -2.78
CA PRO A 147 1.38 7.77 -1.43
C PRO A 147 1.49 9.30 -1.42
N PHE A 148 0.97 9.91 -0.36
CA PHE A 148 1.05 11.35 -0.15
C PHE A 148 1.88 11.69 1.09
N VAL A 149 2.44 12.91 1.12
CA VAL A 149 3.32 13.36 2.22
C VAL A 149 2.60 14.20 3.29
N SER A 150 1.43 14.79 3.00
CA SER A 150 0.69 15.65 3.91
C SER A 150 -0.68 15.07 4.23
N ALA A 151 -0.84 14.55 5.45
CA ALA A 151 -2.11 13.96 5.90
C ALA A 151 -3.23 15.02 6.01
N ALA A 152 -2.92 16.20 6.55
CA ALA A 152 -3.90 17.27 6.72
C ALA A 152 -4.46 17.74 5.37
N ARG A 153 -3.58 18.12 4.44
CA ARG A 153 -4.02 18.62 3.12
C ARG A 153 -4.77 17.58 2.29
N VAL A 154 -4.41 16.29 2.42
CA VAL A 154 -5.18 15.20 1.79
C VAL A 154 -6.56 15.07 2.43
N ALA A 155 -6.65 15.18 3.76
CA ALA A 155 -7.93 15.10 4.46
C ALA A 155 -8.85 16.28 4.09
N ASP A 156 -8.30 17.49 4.00
CA ASP A 156 -9.05 18.70 3.65
C ASP A 156 -9.57 18.61 2.20
N GLY A 157 -8.68 18.36 1.23
CA GLY A 157 -9.10 18.23 -0.17
C GLY A 157 -10.08 17.07 -0.40
N LEU A 158 -9.93 15.96 0.34
CA LEU A 158 -10.85 14.84 0.25
C LEU A 158 -12.21 15.15 0.90
N ARG A 159 -12.24 15.92 2.00
CA ARG A 159 -13.48 16.40 2.61
C ARG A 159 -14.24 17.28 1.63
N THR A 160 -13.55 18.24 1.02
CA THR A 160 -14.15 19.14 0.00
C THR A 160 -14.67 18.35 -1.20
N LEU A 161 -13.93 17.36 -1.69
CA LEU A 161 -14.41 16.49 -2.78
C LEU A 161 -15.66 15.70 -2.39
N ASN A 162 -15.68 15.12 -1.19
CA ASN A 162 -16.82 14.37 -0.67
C ASN A 162 -18.05 15.26 -0.50
N ASP A 163 -17.90 16.45 0.08
CA ASP A 163 -18.99 17.40 0.31
C ASP A 163 -19.57 17.90 -1.01
N LEU A 164 -18.70 18.22 -1.97
CA LEU A 164 -19.10 18.73 -3.28
C LEU A 164 -19.90 17.70 -4.09
N LEU A 165 -19.52 16.42 -3.99
CA LEU A 165 -20.17 15.32 -4.71
C LEU A 165 -21.29 14.65 -3.89
N GLY A 166 -21.48 15.04 -2.63
CA GLY A 166 -22.46 14.43 -1.74
C GLY A 166 -22.14 12.99 -1.36
N LEU A 167 -20.85 12.69 -1.17
CA LEU A 167 -20.41 11.35 -0.79
C LEU A 167 -20.46 11.16 0.72
N ARG A 168 -20.77 9.92 1.14
CA ARG A 168 -20.84 9.58 2.56
C ARG A 168 -19.46 9.43 3.20
N ASP A 169 -19.33 9.79 4.47
CA ASP A 169 -18.15 9.55 5.30
C ASP A 169 -18.47 8.83 6.62
N CYS A 170 -19.76 8.47 6.81
CA CYS A 170 -20.24 7.76 8.00
C CYS A 170 -19.55 6.37 8.19
N ALA A 171 -19.80 5.74 9.34
CA ALA A 171 -19.20 4.46 9.71
C ALA A 171 -19.40 3.36 8.65
N PRO A 172 -18.44 2.43 8.49
CA PRO A 172 -18.54 1.34 7.51
C PRO A 172 -19.79 0.48 7.69
N GLN A 173 -20.19 0.29 8.94
CA GLN A 173 -21.29 -0.58 9.35
C GLN A 173 -22.68 0.06 9.16
N MET A 174 -22.74 1.33 8.77
CA MET A 174 -24.02 2.00 8.51
C MET A 174 -24.77 1.26 7.40
N PRO A 175 -25.98 0.76 7.66
CA PRO A 175 -26.79 0.10 6.64
C PRO A 175 -27.14 1.09 5.53
N MET A 176 -27.17 0.59 4.31
CA MET A 176 -27.52 1.40 3.11
C MET A 176 -28.90 0.98 2.61
N VAL A 177 -29.76 1.99 2.41
CA VAL A 177 -31.08 1.83 1.82
C VAL A 177 -31.18 2.82 0.67
N PHE A 178 -31.09 2.34 -0.55
CA PHE A 178 -31.13 3.19 -1.74
C PHE A 178 -32.55 3.48 -2.18
N ALA A 179 -32.75 4.59 -2.88
CA ALA A 179 -34.03 4.90 -3.50
C ALA A 179 -34.44 3.75 -4.46
N GLY A 180 -35.69 3.34 -4.37
CA GLY A 180 -36.24 2.24 -5.16
C GLY A 180 -35.97 0.84 -4.61
N GLN A 181 -35.25 0.70 -3.49
CA GLN A 181 -35.26 -0.56 -2.73
C GLN A 181 -36.60 -0.65 -1.98
N GLN A 182 -37.40 -1.63 -2.37
CA GLN A 182 -38.63 -1.95 -1.60
C GLN A 182 -38.20 -2.68 -0.33
N ASP A 183 -38.51 -2.07 0.82
CA ASP A 183 -38.42 -2.76 2.10
C ASP A 183 -39.68 -3.59 2.29
N LEU A 184 -39.54 -4.88 2.56
CA LEU A 184 -40.65 -5.81 2.80
C LEU A 184 -41.56 -5.38 4.01
N PHE A 185 -41.06 -4.44 4.82
CA PHE A 185 -41.71 -4.05 6.07
C PHE A 185 -42.08 -2.56 6.13
N ASP A 186 -42.10 -1.81 5.03
CA ASP A 186 -42.45 -0.39 4.98
C ASP A 186 -41.85 0.45 6.13
N ALA A 187 -40.61 0.15 6.50
CA ALA A 187 -39.96 0.90 7.56
C ALA A 187 -39.84 2.38 7.15
N PRO A 188 -40.32 3.32 7.96
CA PRO A 188 -40.25 4.71 7.62
C PRO A 188 -38.79 5.10 7.42
N LEU A 189 -38.48 5.78 6.28
CA LEU A 189 -37.17 6.33 6.00
C LEU A 189 -36.76 7.20 7.20
N ARG A 190 -35.74 6.79 7.93
CA ARG A 190 -35.24 7.56 9.07
C ARG A 190 -34.67 8.88 8.57
N ALA A 191 -34.89 9.92 9.35
CA ALA A 191 -34.25 11.22 9.08
C ALA A 191 -32.76 11.02 8.86
N ALA A 192 -32.24 11.60 7.79
CA ALA A 192 -30.81 11.57 7.47
C ALA A 192 -30.03 12.34 8.54
N CYS A 193 -28.73 12.10 8.60
CA CYS A 193 -27.83 12.79 9.51
C CYS A 193 -27.64 14.27 9.08
N MET A 194 -27.05 15.07 9.96
CA MET A 194 -26.73 16.48 9.72
C MET A 194 -26.03 16.75 8.38
N ARG A 195 -25.16 15.85 7.91
CA ARG A 195 -24.49 16.01 6.61
C ARG A 195 -25.46 15.97 5.42
N HIS A 196 -26.52 15.19 5.53
CA HIS A 196 -27.58 15.21 4.50
C HIS A 196 -28.39 16.50 4.56
N GLU A 197 -28.77 16.94 5.76
CA GLU A 197 -29.49 18.18 5.97
C GLU A 197 -28.72 19.40 5.47
N LEU A 198 -27.40 19.41 5.62
CA LEU A 198 -26.47 20.42 5.10
C LEU A 198 -26.17 20.26 3.59
N GLY A 199 -26.75 19.29 2.90
CA GLY A 199 -26.52 19.03 1.48
C GLY A 199 -25.12 18.46 1.13
N SER A 200 -24.32 18.08 2.13
CA SER A 200 -22.97 17.53 1.95
C SER A 200 -22.93 15.99 1.83
N CYS A 201 -24.08 15.32 1.91
CA CYS A 201 -24.24 13.90 1.65
C CYS A 201 -25.56 13.64 0.92
N SER A 202 -25.54 12.77 -0.10
CA SER A 202 -26.74 12.45 -0.88
C SER A 202 -27.69 11.45 -0.20
N GLY A 203 -27.40 11.00 1.02
CA GLY A 203 -28.26 10.16 1.84
C GLY A 203 -28.49 8.73 1.33
N PRO A 204 -27.44 7.97 0.95
CA PRO A 204 -27.61 6.60 0.47
C PRO A 204 -28.08 5.60 1.56
N CYS A 205 -28.11 6.02 2.82
CA CYS A 205 -28.59 5.24 3.96
C CYS A 205 -30.06 5.44 4.26
N ALA A 206 -30.74 6.38 3.58
CA ALA A 206 -32.11 6.79 3.87
C ALA A 206 -33.00 6.92 2.62
N GLY A 207 -32.61 6.29 1.52
CA GLY A 207 -33.43 6.24 0.31
C GLY A 207 -33.46 7.52 -0.53
N PHE A 208 -32.59 8.51 -0.26
CA PHE A 208 -32.61 9.80 -0.99
C PHE A 208 -31.90 9.75 -2.34
N VAL A 209 -31.11 8.72 -2.59
CA VAL A 209 -30.38 8.55 -3.85
C VAL A 209 -30.41 7.08 -4.30
N SER A 210 -30.54 6.85 -5.61
CA SER A 210 -30.42 5.50 -6.17
C SER A 210 -28.96 5.02 -6.15
N GLN A 211 -28.77 3.70 -6.12
CA GLN A 211 -27.45 3.11 -6.17
C GLN A 211 -26.68 3.53 -7.43
N ALA A 212 -27.35 3.59 -8.58
CA ALA A 212 -26.74 4.02 -9.84
C ALA A 212 -26.26 5.48 -9.78
N SER A 213 -27.09 6.38 -9.27
CA SER A 213 -26.73 7.79 -9.10
C SER A 213 -25.58 7.97 -8.11
N TYR A 214 -25.57 7.23 -7.00
CA TYR A 214 -24.46 7.27 -6.03
C TYR A 214 -23.16 6.75 -6.66
N ARG A 215 -23.22 5.67 -7.44
CA ARG A 215 -22.08 5.13 -8.15
C ARG A 215 -21.49 6.11 -9.16
N SER A 216 -22.32 6.82 -9.92
CA SER A 216 -21.86 7.88 -10.84
C SER A 216 -21.11 9.00 -10.11
N LYS A 217 -21.51 9.37 -8.90
CA LYS A 217 -20.79 10.35 -8.07
C LYS A 217 -19.40 9.82 -7.64
N ILE A 218 -19.31 8.54 -7.29
CA ILE A 218 -18.02 7.87 -7.02
C ILE A 218 -17.13 7.88 -8.27
N GLU A 219 -17.68 7.54 -9.44
CA GLU A 219 -16.93 7.56 -10.70
C GLU A 219 -16.39 8.96 -11.03
N THR A 220 -17.18 10.01 -10.77
CA THR A 220 -16.71 11.40 -10.90
C THR A 220 -15.53 11.69 -9.95
N ALA A 221 -15.60 11.22 -8.70
CA ALA A 221 -14.51 11.40 -7.75
C ALA A 221 -13.24 10.63 -8.19
N LEU A 222 -13.39 9.40 -8.70
CA LEU A 222 -12.27 8.61 -9.22
C LEU A 222 -11.66 9.26 -10.45
N ALA A 223 -12.48 9.72 -11.40
CA ALA A 223 -12.03 10.43 -12.59
C ALA A 223 -11.22 11.69 -12.22
N PHE A 224 -11.63 12.41 -11.17
CA PHE A 224 -10.88 13.54 -10.65
C PHE A 224 -9.54 13.13 -10.05
N LEU A 225 -9.50 12.14 -9.16
CA LEU A 225 -8.24 11.63 -8.57
C LEU A 225 -7.26 11.10 -9.63
N GLU A 226 -7.78 10.56 -10.72
CA GLU A 226 -6.99 10.07 -11.85
C GLU A 226 -6.59 11.16 -12.85
N GLY A 227 -7.08 12.39 -12.68
CA GLY A 227 -6.80 13.51 -13.57
C GLY A 227 -7.50 13.40 -14.94
N ARG A 228 -8.53 12.55 -15.06
CA ARG A 228 -9.37 12.41 -16.26
C ARG A 228 -10.49 13.43 -16.32
N SER A 229 -10.80 14.10 -15.20
CA SER A 229 -11.83 15.13 -15.12
C SER A 229 -11.44 16.20 -14.11
N ILE A 230 -11.72 17.45 -14.42
CA ILE A 230 -11.58 18.61 -13.51
C ILE A 230 -12.95 19.17 -13.09
N GLN A 231 -14.03 18.47 -13.40
CA GLN A 231 -15.41 18.92 -13.10
C GLN A 231 -15.61 19.42 -11.65
N PRO A 232 -15.04 18.79 -10.58
CA PRO A 232 -15.14 19.35 -9.23
C PRO A 232 -14.53 20.75 -9.08
N ILE A 233 -13.41 21.02 -9.78
CA ILE A 233 -12.79 22.36 -9.80
C ILE A 233 -13.66 23.35 -10.54
N ASP A 234 -14.15 23.00 -11.74
CA ASP A 234 -15.02 23.88 -12.54
C ASP A 234 -16.26 24.30 -11.74
N ARG A 235 -16.84 23.35 -10.99
CA ARG A 235 -17.97 23.65 -10.11
C ARG A 235 -17.59 24.62 -8.99
N THR A 236 -16.43 24.52 -8.38
CA THR A 236 -15.98 25.46 -7.34
C THR A 236 -15.74 26.85 -7.93
N VAL A 237 -15.18 26.94 -9.14
CA VAL A 237 -14.99 28.22 -9.86
C VAL A 237 -16.34 28.88 -10.17
N ALA A 238 -17.29 28.12 -10.67
CA ALA A 238 -18.63 28.66 -10.99
C ALA A 238 -19.34 29.19 -9.73
N GLU A 239 -19.25 28.47 -8.60
CA GLU A 239 -19.86 28.93 -7.34
C GLU A 239 -19.13 30.17 -6.77
N MET A 240 -17.81 30.21 -6.86
CA MET A 240 -17.01 31.36 -6.46
C MET A 240 -17.38 32.60 -7.27
N GLN A 241 -17.49 32.49 -8.60
CA GLN A 241 -17.87 33.57 -9.48
C GLN A 241 -19.31 34.07 -9.21
N ARG A 242 -20.23 33.12 -8.96
CA ARG A 242 -21.63 33.46 -8.61
C ARG A 242 -21.69 34.24 -7.30
N ALA A 243 -20.98 33.82 -6.27
CA ALA A 243 -20.94 34.51 -4.99
C ALA A 243 -20.27 35.89 -5.11
N ALA A 244 -19.20 36.02 -5.88
CA ALA A 244 -18.55 37.31 -6.15
C ALA A 244 -19.46 38.27 -6.90
N GLY A 245 -20.17 37.79 -7.93
CA GLY A 245 -21.15 38.60 -8.68
C GLY A 245 -22.35 39.07 -7.84
N ALA A 246 -22.69 38.30 -6.79
CA ALA A 246 -23.71 38.68 -5.80
C ALA A 246 -23.16 39.56 -4.65
N SER A 247 -21.88 39.94 -4.68
CA SER A 247 -21.17 40.68 -3.62
C SER A 247 -21.12 39.92 -2.27
N GLU A 248 -21.28 38.58 -2.29
CA GLU A 248 -21.17 37.67 -1.13
C GLU A 248 -19.68 37.28 -0.88
N PHE A 249 -18.84 38.26 -0.51
CA PHE A 249 -17.39 38.10 -0.48
C PHE A 249 -16.91 37.00 0.46
N GLU A 250 -17.52 36.83 1.62
CA GLU A 250 -17.17 35.73 2.55
C GLU A 250 -17.50 34.36 1.95
N ARG A 251 -18.59 34.24 1.20
CA ARG A 251 -18.96 33.02 0.50
C ARG A 251 -18.02 32.77 -0.66
N ALA A 252 -17.63 33.77 -1.41
CA ALA A 252 -16.64 33.68 -2.46
C ALA A 252 -15.27 33.22 -1.90
N ALA A 253 -14.85 33.76 -0.75
CA ALA A 253 -13.61 33.35 -0.07
C ALA A 253 -13.63 31.87 0.33
N ARG A 254 -14.75 31.38 0.90
CA ARG A 254 -14.90 29.92 1.22
C ARG A 254 -14.84 29.02 -0.03
N TRP A 255 -15.37 29.48 -1.16
CA TRP A 255 -15.24 28.73 -2.42
C TRP A 255 -13.82 28.75 -2.96
N ARG A 256 -13.09 29.85 -2.75
CA ARG A 256 -11.67 29.91 -3.09
C ARG A 256 -10.82 28.91 -2.28
N GLU A 257 -11.06 28.79 -0.98
CA GLU A 257 -10.40 27.77 -0.16
C GLU A 257 -10.65 26.36 -0.71
N LYS A 258 -11.89 26.04 -1.06
CA LYS A 258 -12.25 24.76 -1.68
C LYS A 258 -11.55 24.53 -3.03
N PHE A 259 -11.43 25.58 -3.84
CA PHE A 259 -10.67 25.54 -5.08
C PHE A 259 -9.19 25.21 -4.85
N ASP A 260 -8.57 25.87 -3.87
CA ASP A 260 -7.16 25.65 -3.53
C ASP A 260 -6.93 24.23 -3.00
N GLU A 261 -7.85 23.70 -2.17
CA GLU A 261 -7.79 22.33 -1.64
C GLU A 261 -7.90 21.28 -2.75
N LEU A 262 -8.85 21.43 -3.67
CA LEU A 262 -9.03 20.49 -4.79
C LEU A 262 -7.87 20.56 -5.79
N THR A 263 -7.41 21.76 -6.13
CA THR A 263 -6.28 21.96 -7.02
C THR A 263 -5.02 21.32 -6.44
N TRP A 264 -4.78 21.51 -5.14
CA TRP A 264 -3.67 20.85 -4.46
C TRP A 264 -3.81 19.32 -4.48
N LEU A 265 -5.00 18.77 -4.20
CA LEU A 265 -5.23 17.31 -4.19
C LEU A 265 -4.97 16.72 -5.58
N LEU A 266 -5.48 17.35 -6.64
CA LEU A 266 -5.24 16.92 -8.02
C LEU A 266 -3.75 16.94 -8.36
N ALA A 267 -3.05 18.02 -8.03
CA ALA A 267 -1.60 18.12 -8.25
C ALA A 267 -0.83 17.09 -7.41
N ALA A 268 -1.27 16.78 -6.18
CA ALA A 268 -0.65 15.77 -5.33
C ALA A 268 -0.80 14.36 -5.91
N THR A 269 -1.98 14.02 -6.46
CA THR A 269 -2.20 12.73 -7.14
C THR A 269 -1.35 12.61 -8.40
N ALA A 270 -1.23 13.67 -9.19
CA ALA A 270 -0.36 13.71 -10.37
C ALA A 270 1.12 13.49 -9.98
N ARG A 271 1.62 14.18 -8.94
CA ARG A 271 2.99 13.99 -8.44
C ARG A 271 3.24 12.58 -7.91
N ALA A 272 2.29 11.99 -7.18
CA ALA A 272 2.42 10.62 -6.68
C ALA A 272 2.53 9.62 -7.83
N ARG A 273 1.72 9.76 -8.88
CA ARG A 273 1.80 8.93 -10.08
C ARG A 273 3.12 9.11 -10.82
N ALA A 274 3.55 10.36 -11.02
CA ALA A 274 4.82 10.65 -11.69
C ALA A 274 6.01 10.06 -10.93
N ALA A 275 6.00 10.12 -9.59
CA ALA A 275 7.04 9.53 -8.75
C ALA A 275 7.10 8.00 -8.92
N ILE A 276 5.96 7.32 -9.02
CA ILE A 276 5.89 5.87 -9.26
C ILE A 276 6.33 5.55 -10.69
N ALA A 277 5.86 6.31 -11.68
CA ALA A 277 6.23 6.12 -13.09
C ALA A 277 7.74 6.31 -13.31
N GLY A 278 8.36 7.25 -12.61
CA GLY A 278 9.81 7.48 -12.63
C GLY A 278 10.63 6.32 -12.06
N LEU A 279 10.03 5.40 -11.31
CA LEU A 279 10.69 4.17 -10.88
C LEU A 279 10.62 3.10 -11.99
N THR A 280 11.23 3.41 -13.14
CA THR A 280 11.26 2.53 -14.33
C THR A 280 12.69 2.48 -14.85
N PHE A 281 13.41 1.41 -14.48
CA PHE A 281 14.85 1.25 -14.77
C PHE A 281 15.30 -0.20 -14.52
N VAL A 282 16.50 -0.53 -14.96
CA VAL A 282 17.25 -1.69 -14.48
C VAL A 282 18.12 -1.22 -13.29
N TYR A 283 17.94 -1.86 -12.14
CA TYR A 283 18.78 -1.63 -10.96
C TYR A 283 19.83 -2.72 -10.85
N ARG A 284 21.12 -2.34 -10.94
CA ARG A 284 22.24 -3.22 -10.60
C ARG A 284 22.43 -3.22 -9.09
N ASP A 285 22.11 -4.34 -8.46
CA ASP A 285 22.27 -4.55 -7.03
C ASP A 285 23.51 -5.40 -6.77
N PRO A 286 24.55 -4.82 -6.18
CA PRO A 286 25.80 -5.56 -5.96
C PRO A 286 25.61 -6.64 -4.92
N GLY A 287 26.02 -7.84 -5.28
CA GLY A 287 26.05 -8.98 -4.39
C GLY A 287 27.30 -8.98 -3.50
N LEU A 288 27.15 -9.54 -2.29
CA LEU A 288 28.24 -9.57 -1.31
C LEU A 288 29.47 -10.39 -1.80
N TYR A 289 29.24 -11.36 -2.69
CA TYR A 289 30.25 -12.28 -3.21
C TYR A 289 30.42 -12.18 -4.73
N GLY A 290 30.10 -11.03 -5.33
CA GLY A 290 30.15 -10.83 -6.77
C GLY A 290 28.97 -11.42 -7.52
N ASP A 291 27.95 -11.87 -6.82
CA ASP A 291 26.70 -12.40 -7.34
C ASP A 291 25.67 -11.28 -7.59
N ASP A 292 26.12 -10.23 -8.30
CA ASP A 292 25.32 -9.05 -8.64
C ASP A 292 24.01 -9.45 -9.34
N ARG A 293 22.95 -8.71 -9.04
CA ARG A 293 21.61 -8.92 -9.64
C ARG A 293 21.18 -7.72 -10.45
N ALA A 294 20.52 -8.00 -11.58
CA ALA A 294 19.76 -7.03 -12.34
C ALA A 294 18.28 -7.15 -11.98
N TYR A 295 17.74 -6.09 -11.40
CA TYR A 295 16.30 -5.97 -11.14
C TYR A 295 15.68 -5.09 -12.21
N LEU A 296 14.82 -5.65 -13.02
CA LEU A 296 14.00 -4.90 -13.96
C LEU A 296 12.80 -4.34 -13.19
N VAL A 297 12.84 -3.03 -12.94
CA VAL A 297 11.79 -2.30 -12.23
C VAL A 297 10.98 -1.50 -13.23
N ARG A 298 9.65 -1.62 -13.19
CA ARG A 298 8.75 -0.82 -14.01
C ARG A 298 7.59 -0.31 -13.16
N HIS A 299 7.42 1.02 -13.15
CA HIS A 299 6.42 1.69 -12.30
C HIS A 299 6.51 1.23 -10.83
N GLY A 300 7.74 1.12 -10.31
CA GLY A 300 8.00 0.72 -8.95
C GLY A 300 7.81 -0.76 -8.62
N ALA A 301 7.35 -1.57 -9.55
CA ALA A 301 7.23 -3.01 -9.38
C ALA A 301 8.42 -3.74 -10.01
N VAL A 302 8.97 -4.74 -9.32
CA VAL A 302 10.05 -5.61 -9.83
C VAL A 302 9.44 -6.66 -10.75
N ARG A 303 9.61 -6.48 -12.05
CA ARG A 303 9.05 -7.36 -13.10
C ARG A 303 9.86 -8.64 -13.25
N ALA A 304 11.18 -8.52 -13.15
CA ALA A 304 12.08 -9.65 -13.31
C ALA A 304 13.36 -9.45 -12.49
N THR A 305 14.05 -10.55 -12.19
CA THR A 305 15.33 -10.57 -11.48
C THR A 305 16.25 -11.58 -12.15
N TYR A 306 17.42 -11.13 -12.59
CA TYR A 306 18.43 -11.95 -13.27
C TYR A 306 19.80 -11.76 -12.62
N PRO A 307 20.77 -12.68 -12.82
CA PRO A 307 22.17 -12.35 -12.66
C PRO A 307 22.50 -11.10 -13.48
N PHE A 308 23.37 -10.23 -12.97
CA PHE A 308 23.74 -9.04 -13.75
C PHE A 308 24.57 -9.47 -14.97
N PRO A 309 24.17 -9.13 -16.20
CA PRO A 309 24.82 -9.59 -17.42
C PRO A 309 26.22 -9.00 -17.55
N THR A 310 27.22 -9.85 -17.61
CA THR A 310 28.64 -9.46 -17.69
C THR A 310 29.24 -9.72 -19.08
N THR A 311 28.79 -10.79 -19.75
CA THR A 311 29.25 -11.13 -21.09
C THR A 311 28.37 -10.53 -22.20
N PRO A 312 28.88 -10.38 -23.42
CA PRO A 312 28.08 -9.89 -24.55
C PRO A 312 26.80 -10.74 -24.83
N ILE A 313 26.91 -12.07 -24.69
CA ILE A 313 25.79 -12.98 -24.90
C ILE A 313 24.72 -12.77 -23.84
N GLU A 314 25.11 -12.64 -22.57
CA GLU A 314 24.18 -12.38 -21.47
C GLU A 314 23.50 -11.02 -21.63
N ARG A 315 24.23 -10.00 -22.10
CA ARG A 315 23.69 -8.66 -22.37
C ARG A 315 22.66 -8.70 -23.49
N GLU A 316 22.91 -9.43 -24.56
CA GLU A 316 21.98 -9.58 -25.65
C GLU A 316 20.71 -10.30 -25.22
N ALA A 317 20.84 -11.42 -24.46
CA ALA A 317 19.68 -12.12 -23.91
C ALA A 317 18.87 -11.23 -22.96
N PHE A 318 19.55 -10.46 -22.09
CA PHE A 318 18.87 -9.54 -21.17
C PHE A 318 18.20 -8.36 -21.91
N ARG A 319 18.80 -7.87 -23.01
CA ARG A 319 18.21 -6.87 -23.89
C ARG A 319 16.86 -7.31 -24.43
N GLY A 320 16.73 -8.56 -24.85
CA GLY A 320 15.45 -9.16 -25.27
C GLY A 320 14.36 -9.04 -24.19
N VAL A 321 14.72 -9.36 -22.95
CA VAL A 321 13.80 -9.24 -21.79
C VAL A 321 13.37 -7.78 -21.55
N VAL A 322 14.31 -6.84 -21.63
CA VAL A 322 14.02 -5.41 -21.49
C VAL A 322 13.13 -4.92 -22.63
N ALA A 323 13.40 -5.34 -23.86
CA ALA A 323 12.60 -4.98 -25.04
C ALA A 323 11.13 -5.44 -24.90
N GLU A 324 10.90 -6.67 -24.45
CA GLU A 324 9.55 -7.16 -24.16
C GLU A 324 8.81 -6.31 -23.14
N GLU A 325 9.51 -5.89 -22.07
CA GLU A 325 8.89 -5.08 -21.02
C GLU A 325 8.63 -3.64 -21.51
N VAL A 326 9.51 -3.06 -22.32
CA VAL A 326 9.31 -1.73 -22.91
C VAL A 326 8.13 -1.75 -23.90
N ALA A 327 7.98 -2.82 -24.68
CA ALA A 327 6.88 -2.97 -25.64
C ALA A 327 5.48 -3.05 -24.98
N ARG A 328 5.41 -3.41 -23.69
CA ARG A 328 4.12 -3.45 -22.98
C ARG A 328 3.56 -2.03 -22.83
N PRO A 329 2.25 -1.83 -22.98
CA PRO A 329 1.64 -0.52 -22.82
C PRO A 329 1.86 0.01 -21.38
N ALA A 330 1.99 1.33 -21.24
CA ALA A 330 2.01 1.96 -19.94
C ALA A 330 0.65 1.78 -19.25
N PRO A 331 0.60 1.54 -17.93
CA PRO A 331 -0.65 1.44 -17.23
C PRO A 331 -1.41 2.77 -17.32
N ALA A 332 -2.72 2.68 -17.53
CA ALA A 332 -3.60 3.85 -17.50
C ALA A 332 -3.53 4.55 -16.13
N PRO A 333 -3.79 5.87 -16.06
CA PRO A 333 -3.96 6.55 -14.80
C PRO A 333 -5.03 5.85 -13.94
N GLY A 334 -4.66 5.50 -12.70
CA GLY A 334 -5.56 4.73 -11.85
C GLY A 334 -5.02 4.56 -10.43
N PRO A 335 -5.70 3.75 -9.61
CA PRO A 335 -5.25 3.40 -8.28
C PRO A 335 -3.98 2.54 -8.33
N LEU A 336 -3.29 2.45 -7.19
CA LEU A 336 -2.16 1.53 -7.05
C LEU A 336 -2.60 0.08 -7.30
N PRO A 337 -1.91 -0.67 -8.19
CA PRO A 337 -2.24 -2.06 -8.45
C PRO A 337 -2.18 -2.90 -7.16
N PHE A 338 -3.26 -3.56 -6.81
CA PHE A 338 -3.37 -4.31 -5.56
C PHE A 338 -2.24 -5.34 -5.39
N GLN A 339 -1.93 -6.07 -6.46
CA GLN A 339 -0.90 -7.12 -6.44
C GLN A 339 0.53 -6.60 -6.22
N HIS A 340 0.84 -5.40 -6.69
CA HIS A 340 2.19 -4.82 -6.65
C HIS A 340 2.35 -3.71 -5.60
N ARG A 341 1.29 -3.36 -4.90
CA ARG A 341 1.24 -2.23 -3.97
C ARG A 341 2.36 -2.25 -2.92
N ASP A 342 2.51 -3.37 -2.23
CA ASP A 342 3.52 -3.50 -1.18
C ASP A 342 4.95 -3.49 -1.75
N GLU A 343 5.13 -4.00 -2.97
CA GLU A 343 6.40 -4.01 -3.68
C GLU A 343 6.77 -2.60 -4.16
N ILE A 344 5.82 -1.85 -4.72
CA ILE A 344 6.01 -0.44 -5.09
C ILE A 344 6.43 0.38 -3.88
N LEU A 345 5.74 0.23 -2.74
CA LEU A 345 6.09 0.92 -1.51
C LEU A 345 7.46 0.49 -0.96
N LEU A 346 7.85 -0.77 -1.14
CA LEU A 346 9.16 -1.27 -0.78
C LEU A 346 10.24 -0.59 -1.62
N VAL A 347 10.08 -0.58 -2.94
CA VAL A 347 11.04 0.02 -3.89
C VAL A 347 11.18 1.52 -3.63
N MET A 348 10.08 2.25 -3.47
CA MET A 348 10.09 3.67 -3.09
C MET A 348 10.84 3.91 -1.77
N ALA A 349 10.56 3.10 -0.75
CA ALA A 349 11.21 3.22 0.56
C ALA A 349 12.70 2.89 0.48
N TRP A 350 13.09 1.91 -0.34
CA TRP A 350 14.49 1.55 -0.56
C TRP A 350 15.28 2.71 -1.15
N PHE A 351 14.87 3.25 -2.29
CA PHE A 351 15.60 4.33 -2.96
C PHE A 351 15.59 5.63 -2.16
N ARG A 352 14.54 5.91 -1.39
CA ARG A 352 14.53 7.05 -0.46
C ARG A 352 15.57 6.89 0.65
N LYS A 353 15.74 5.67 1.18
CA LYS A 353 16.70 5.37 2.26
C LYS A 353 18.14 5.26 1.73
N HIS A 354 18.29 4.85 0.49
CA HIS A 354 19.58 4.61 -0.16
C HIS A 354 19.70 5.41 -1.46
N PRO A 355 19.83 6.75 -1.40
CA PRO A 355 19.86 7.59 -2.59
C PRO A 355 21.03 7.25 -3.54
N ASP A 356 22.15 6.77 -3.01
CA ASP A 356 23.28 6.30 -3.83
C ASP A 356 22.94 5.06 -4.68
N ALA A 357 21.88 4.32 -4.36
CA ALA A 357 21.42 3.21 -5.18
C ALA A 357 20.92 3.68 -6.55
N PHE A 358 20.42 4.91 -6.69
CA PHE A 358 20.04 5.48 -7.99
C PHE A 358 21.23 5.59 -8.97
N ARG A 359 22.45 5.76 -8.51
CA ARG A 359 23.65 5.76 -9.36
C ARG A 359 23.90 4.41 -10.06
N ARG A 360 23.25 3.36 -9.60
CA ARG A 360 23.34 2.01 -10.15
C ARG A 360 22.07 1.61 -10.92
N THR A 361 21.25 2.58 -11.27
CA THR A 361 20.10 2.37 -12.15
C THR A 361 20.42 2.84 -13.56
N THR A 362 19.89 2.12 -14.55
CA THR A 362 19.98 2.46 -15.97
C THR A 362 18.56 2.49 -16.54
N PRO A 363 18.15 3.57 -17.21
CA PRO A 363 16.87 3.62 -17.90
C PRO A 363 16.66 2.40 -18.82
N LEU A 364 15.42 1.92 -18.93
CA LEU A 364 15.15 0.76 -19.79
C LEU A 364 15.51 1.01 -21.25
N THR A 365 15.32 2.25 -21.73
CA THR A 365 15.67 2.66 -23.10
C THR A 365 17.15 2.51 -23.43
N ASP A 366 18.03 2.75 -22.46
CA ASP A 366 19.48 2.71 -22.67
C ASP A 366 20.00 1.27 -22.84
N TRP A 367 19.19 0.27 -22.47
CA TRP A 367 19.49 -1.14 -22.72
C TRP A 367 19.15 -1.60 -24.13
N LEU A 368 18.37 -0.82 -24.89
CA LEU A 368 17.96 -1.16 -26.25
C LEU A 368 19.00 -0.78 -27.30
N HIS A 369 19.94 0.05 -26.91
CA HIS A 369 21.07 0.52 -27.72
C HIS A 369 22.38 -0.13 -27.25
#